data_00d6584c8318b8bcc1ffc33557fd3c3a
#
_entry.id   00d6584c8318b8bcc1ffc33557fd3c3a
#
_cell.length_a   1.000
_cell.length_b   1.000
_cell.length_c   1.000
_cell.angle_alpha   90.00
_cell.angle_beta   90.00
_cell.angle_gamma   90.00
#
_symmetry.space_group_name_H-M   'P 1'
#
loop_
_entity.id
_entity.type
_entity.pdbx_description
1 polymer ?
#
loop_
_entity_poly.entity_id
_entity_poly.type
_entity_poly.pdbx_seq_one_letter_code
_entity_poly.pdbx_strand_id
1 'polypeptide(L)'
;RLVNLDGTYNFRDCGGYETIEGRRVKWGLLYRSDQLSNISERDITFLKNMGLKTIVDYRSKSEANAAPNKEIFGANTYSLDPNAKIAQLAAGSIDDDVNKSILDLLKEHKFHPEKYGDPEENMYKQYKKFIYSDSSKKAYRELIKLILDEHNLPLVQHCRGGKDRTGFGVAIILLALGVREECV
;
A
#
# COMPACT_ATOMS: atom_id res chain seq x y z
N ARG A 1 2.14 -16.82 4.98
CA ARG A 1 2.23 -15.35 4.88
C ARG A 1 0.87 -14.66 5.00
N LEU A 2 -0.16 -15.20 4.35
CA LEU A 2 -1.52 -14.67 4.49
C LEU A 2 -1.97 -14.75 5.94
N VAL A 3 -2.47 -13.65 6.47
CA VAL A 3 -3.13 -13.57 7.78
C VAL A 3 -4.61 -13.32 7.50
N ASN A 4 -5.45 -14.26 7.90
CA ASN A 4 -6.89 -14.17 7.65
C ASN A 4 -7.53 -13.17 8.61
N LEU A 5 -7.89 -12.01 8.08
CA LEU A 5 -8.72 -11.00 8.71
C LEU A 5 -10.07 -10.94 8.00
N ASP A 6 -11.11 -10.55 8.74
CA ASP A 6 -12.47 -10.53 8.19
C ASP A 6 -12.67 -9.38 7.19
N GLY A 7 -12.01 -8.25 7.43
CA GLY A 7 -12.20 -7.01 6.67
C GLY A 7 -11.11 -6.68 5.65
N THR A 8 -10.17 -7.59 5.40
CA THR A 8 -9.12 -7.44 4.37
C THR A 8 -8.94 -8.75 3.60
N TYR A 9 -8.51 -8.66 2.33
CA TYR A 9 -8.18 -9.86 1.54
C TYR A 9 -6.68 -9.99 1.28
N ASN A 10 -5.90 -8.98 1.65
CA ASN A 10 -4.51 -8.86 1.24
C ASN A 10 -3.53 -8.66 2.40
N PHE A 11 -3.97 -8.90 3.65
CA PHE A 11 -3.12 -8.78 4.83
C PHE A 11 -2.12 -9.93 4.87
N ARG A 12 -0.83 -9.60 4.81
CA ARG A 12 0.26 -10.60 4.75
C ARG A 12 1.49 -10.14 5.50
N ASP A 13 2.16 -11.12 6.12
CA ASP A 13 3.51 -10.94 6.65
C ASP A 13 4.54 -10.95 5.51
N CYS A 14 5.46 -10.00 5.52
CA CYS A 14 6.54 -9.87 4.55
C CYS A 14 7.81 -10.66 4.95
N GLY A 15 7.78 -11.42 6.04
CA GLY A 15 8.89 -12.25 6.51
C GLY A 15 9.16 -13.50 5.67
N GLY A 16 10.24 -14.19 5.99
CA GLY A 16 10.60 -15.49 5.44
C GLY A 16 11.32 -15.47 4.10
N TYR A 17 11.54 -14.32 3.47
CA TYR A 17 12.38 -14.23 2.28
C TYR A 17 13.84 -14.47 2.62
N GLU A 18 14.53 -15.25 1.79
CA GLU A 18 15.97 -15.50 1.94
C GLU A 18 16.78 -14.39 1.26
N THR A 19 17.81 -13.92 1.94
CA THR A 19 18.74 -12.92 1.41
C THR A 19 19.91 -13.58 0.69
N ILE A 20 20.65 -12.82 -0.13
CA ILE A 20 21.85 -13.28 -0.83
C ILE A 20 22.96 -13.77 0.14
N GLU A 21 22.90 -13.35 1.40
CA GLU A 21 23.84 -13.76 2.46
C GLU A 21 23.35 -14.99 3.24
N GLY A 22 22.27 -15.65 2.82
CA GLY A 22 21.69 -16.82 3.50
C GLY A 22 20.92 -16.50 4.77
N ARG A 23 20.72 -15.24 5.10
CA ARG A 23 19.85 -14.80 6.20
C ARG A 23 18.39 -14.81 5.73
N ARG A 24 17.46 -14.66 6.65
CA ARG A 24 16.04 -14.55 6.34
C ARG A 24 15.42 -13.28 6.94
N VAL A 25 14.53 -12.65 6.16
CA VAL A 25 13.70 -11.55 6.66
C VAL A 25 12.87 -12.05 7.83
N LYS A 26 12.93 -11.35 8.96
CA LYS A 26 12.22 -11.75 10.18
C LYS A 26 10.70 -11.74 9.97
N TRP A 27 10.02 -12.72 10.52
CA TRP A 27 8.58 -12.77 10.61
C TRP A 27 8.05 -11.83 11.70
N GLY A 28 6.81 -11.40 11.56
CA GLY A 28 6.11 -10.67 12.62
C GLY A 28 6.47 -9.19 12.75
N LEU A 29 7.27 -8.63 11.84
CA LEU A 29 7.72 -7.24 11.93
C LEU A 29 7.18 -6.34 10.83
N LEU A 30 7.08 -6.86 9.61
CA LEU A 30 6.67 -6.10 8.43
C LEU A 30 5.48 -6.76 7.77
N TYR A 31 4.40 -6.01 7.64
CA TYR A 31 3.16 -6.47 7.03
C TYR A 31 2.77 -5.59 5.85
N ARG A 32 1.97 -6.15 4.95
CA ARG A 32 1.28 -5.41 3.89
C ARG A 32 -0.20 -5.72 3.89
N SER A 33 -1.02 -4.78 3.44
CA SER A 33 -2.47 -4.96 3.36
C SER A 33 -3.09 -4.12 2.24
N ASP A 34 -4.34 -4.42 1.91
CA ASP A 34 -5.30 -3.48 1.38
C ASP A 34 -5.80 -2.54 2.49
N GLN A 35 -6.74 -1.65 2.19
CA GLN A 35 -7.22 -0.63 3.13
C GLN A 35 -7.81 -1.24 4.41
N LEU A 36 -7.61 -0.55 5.53
CA LEU A 36 -8.05 -0.99 6.86
C LEU A 36 -9.40 -0.37 7.29
N SER A 37 -10.17 0.15 6.34
CA SER A 37 -11.46 0.79 6.62
C SER A 37 -12.57 -0.20 7.00
N ASN A 38 -12.48 -1.44 6.52
CA ASN A 38 -13.53 -2.46 6.70
C ASN A 38 -13.17 -3.54 7.73
N ILE A 39 -12.04 -3.41 8.44
CA ILE A 39 -11.65 -4.38 9.44
C ILE A 39 -12.70 -4.52 10.54
N SER A 40 -12.94 -5.75 11.01
CA SER A 40 -13.91 -6.05 12.07
C SER A 40 -13.35 -5.72 13.46
N GLU A 41 -14.20 -5.75 14.48
CA GLU A 41 -13.75 -5.63 15.89
C GLU A 41 -12.81 -6.78 16.28
N ARG A 42 -13.03 -7.96 15.72
CA ARG A 42 -12.14 -9.11 15.88
C ARG A 42 -10.76 -8.82 15.26
N ASP A 43 -10.72 -8.24 14.07
CA ASP A 43 -9.48 -7.85 13.41
C ASP A 43 -8.73 -6.79 14.21
N ILE A 44 -9.43 -5.76 14.71
CA ILE A 44 -8.86 -4.72 15.56
C ILE A 44 -8.22 -5.34 16.81
N THR A 45 -8.95 -6.26 17.45
CA THR A 45 -8.45 -6.97 18.64
C THR A 45 -7.21 -7.80 18.31
N PHE A 46 -7.22 -8.50 17.18
CA PHE A 46 -6.07 -9.27 16.69
C PHE A 46 -4.85 -8.38 16.45
N LEU A 47 -5.01 -7.29 15.71
CA LEU A 47 -3.92 -6.36 15.37
C LEU A 47 -3.37 -5.66 16.61
N LYS A 48 -4.22 -5.32 17.57
CA LYS A 48 -3.81 -4.80 18.88
C LYS A 48 -2.97 -5.83 19.65
N ASN A 49 -3.45 -7.09 19.73
CA ASN A 49 -2.78 -8.16 20.47
C ASN A 49 -1.45 -8.58 19.80
N MET A 50 -1.34 -8.43 18.48
CA MET A 50 -0.10 -8.58 17.73
C MET A 50 0.91 -7.48 18.08
N GLY A 51 0.49 -6.42 18.77
CA GLY A 51 1.32 -5.30 19.17
C GLY A 51 1.64 -4.33 18.05
N LEU A 52 0.77 -4.22 17.01
CA LEU A 52 0.97 -3.32 15.90
C LEU A 52 1.27 -1.90 16.39
N LYS A 53 2.37 -1.30 15.90
CA LYS A 53 2.86 0.04 16.30
C LYS A 53 2.63 1.09 15.22
N THR A 54 2.72 0.70 13.97
CA THR A 54 2.73 1.67 12.86
C THR A 54 1.86 1.21 11.70
N ILE A 55 1.07 2.13 11.19
CA ILE A 55 0.29 2.00 9.97
C ILE A 55 0.82 3.03 8.98
N VAL A 56 1.32 2.58 7.83
CA VAL A 56 1.70 3.45 6.71
C VAL A 56 0.61 3.41 5.66
N ASP A 57 -0.05 4.54 5.44
CA ASP A 57 -1.13 4.69 4.48
C ASP A 57 -0.64 5.47 3.24
N TYR A 58 -0.56 4.79 2.10
CA TYR A 58 -0.15 5.38 0.81
C TYR A 58 -1.31 5.98 0.01
N ARG A 59 -2.51 6.00 0.57
CA ARG A 59 -3.66 6.57 -0.11
C ARG A 59 -3.57 8.09 -0.16
N SER A 60 -4.19 8.67 -1.19
CA SER A 60 -4.39 10.11 -1.23
C SER A 60 -5.33 10.55 -0.11
N LYS A 61 -5.32 11.86 0.16
CA LYS A 61 -6.21 12.44 1.16
C LYS A 61 -7.69 12.20 0.84
N SER A 62 -8.07 12.25 -0.46
CA SER A 62 -9.44 11.97 -0.89
C SER A 62 -9.84 10.51 -0.65
N GLU A 63 -8.95 9.55 -1.00
CA GLU A 63 -9.20 8.12 -0.72
C GLU A 63 -9.35 7.83 0.79
N ALA A 64 -8.46 8.42 1.60
CA ALA A 64 -8.47 8.21 3.05
C ALA A 64 -9.72 8.83 3.71
N ASN A 65 -10.17 9.99 3.23
CA ASN A 65 -11.40 10.63 3.71
C ASN A 65 -12.67 9.86 3.31
N ALA A 66 -12.70 9.30 2.10
CA ALA A 66 -13.84 8.52 1.62
C ALA A 66 -13.98 7.16 2.35
N ALA A 67 -12.88 6.59 2.81
CA ALA A 67 -12.85 5.32 3.53
C ALA A 67 -11.78 5.36 4.64
N PRO A 68 -12.01 6.07 5.75
CA PRO A 68 -11.03 6.23 6.81
C PRO A 68 -10.64 4.88 7.43
N ASN A 69 -9.36 4.73 7.77
CA ASN A 69 -8.92 3.56 8.53
C ASN A 69 -9.63 3.53 9.89
N LYS A 70 -9.97 2.33 10.34
CA LYS A 70 -10.39 2.16 11.72
C LYS A 70 -9.22 2.35 12.66
N GLU A 71 -9.50 2.92 13.83
CA GLU A 71 -8.50 3.13 14.86
C GLU A 71 -8.06 1.79 15.48
N ILE A 72 -6.75 1.62 15.61
CA ILE A 72 -6.14 0.49 16.33
C ILE A 72 -5.36 1.06 17.49
N PHE A 73 -5.84 0.82 18.69
CA PHE A 73 -5.23 1.37 19.90
C PHE A 73 -3.75 0.96 20.03
N GLY A 74 -2.89 1.95 20.18
CA GLY A 74 -1.44 1.77 20.30
C GLY A 74 -0.69 1.81 18.98
N ALA A 75 -1.36 1.95 17.82
CA ALA A 75 -0.75 2.13 16.53
C ALA A 75 -0.85 3.58 16.03
N ASN A 76 0.26 4.12 15.54
CA ASN A 76 0.31 5.45 14.91
C ASN A 76 0.14 5.32 13.40
N THR A 77 -0.69 6.18 12.80
CA THR A 77 -0.88 6.22 11.34
C THR A 77 -0.06 7.33 10.71
N TYR A 78 0.71 6.99 9.68
CA TYR A 78 1.50 7.89 8.86
C TYR A 78 0.96 7.91 7.43
N SER A 79 0.49 9.06 6.99
CA SER A 79 0.04 9.27 5.61
C SER A 79 1.24 9.60 4.71
N LEU A 80 1.60 8.68 3.84
CA LEU A 80 2.78 8.76 2.97
C LEU A 80 2.36 8.64 1.49
N ASP A 81 1.50 9.54 1.02
CA ASP A 81 1.00 9.52 -0.36
C ASP A 81 2.12 9.80 -1.38
N PRO A 82 2.46 8.82 -2.26
CA PRO A 82 3.42 9.01 -3.34
C PRO A 82 2.85 9.77 -4.54
N ASN A 83 1.61 10.28 -4.45
CA ASN A 83 0.88 10.96 -5.53
C ASN A 83 0.74 10.08 -6.80
N ALA A 84 0.28 8.85 -6.60
CA ALA A 84 0.21 7.82 -7.63
C ALA A 84 -1.16 7.79 -8.33
N LYS A 85 -1.53 8.85 -9.04
CA LYS A 85 -2.86 9.02 -9.66
C LYS A 85 -3.30 7.84 -10.55
N ILE A 86 -2.40 7.28 -11.35
CA ILE A 86 -2.73 6.14 -12.24
C ILE A 86 -3.02 4.88 -11.40
N ALA A 87 -2.22 4.62 -10.36
CA ALA A 87 -2.47 3.48 -9.47
C ALA A 87 -3.76 3.67 -8.64
N GLN A 88 -4.13 4.91 -8.33
CA GLN A 88 -5.42 5.24 -7.72
C GLN A 88 -6.58 4.87 -8.65
N LEU A 89 -6.54 5.29 -9.92
CA LEU A 89 -7.53 4.95 -10.93
C LEU A 89 -7.63 3.43 -11.13
N ALA A 90 -6.51 2.75 -11.29
CA ALA A 90 -6.46 1.29 -11.45
C ALA A 90 -7.02 0.52 -10.23
N ALA A 91 -6.92 1.10 -9.02
CA ALA A 91 -7.53 0.55 -7.82
C ALA A 91 -9.02 0.91 -7.67
N GLY A 92 -9.61 1.58 -8.65
CA GLY A 92 -10.97 2.09 -8.58
C GLY A 92 -11.14 3.18 -7.51
N SER A 93 -10.08 3.88 -7.17
CA SER A 93 -10.13 5.02 -6.27
C SER A 93 -10.72 6.22 -7.00
N ILE A 94 -11.73 6.80 -6.38
CA ILE A 94 -12.48 7.91 -6.94
C ILE A 94 -11.89 9.21 -6.40
N ASP A 95 -11.23 9.98 -7.28
CA ASP A 95 -10.99 11.40 -7.02
C ASP A 95 -12.23 12.15 -7.51
N ASP A 96 -12.86 12.95 -6.65
CA ASP A 96 -14.20 13.50 -6.88
C ASP A 96 -14.36 14.27 -8.22
N ASP A 97 -13.27 14.84 -8.76
CA ASP A 97 -13.30 15.58 -10.03
C ASP A 97 -13.13 14.70 -11.30
N VAL A 98 -12.49 13.52 -11.18
CA VAL A 98 -12.20 12.63 -12.32
C VAL A 98 -13.18 11.48 -12.42
N ASN A 99 -13.83 11.14 -11.35
CA ASN A 99 -14.61 9.90 -11.25
C ASN A 99 -16.11 10.01 -11.45
N LYS A 100 -16.66 11.16 -11.22
CA LYS A 100 -17.97 11.43 -11.80
C LYS A 100 -17.96 11.07 -13.28
N SER A 101 -16.77 11.20 -13.89
CA SER A 101 -16.60 10.94 -15.31
C SER A 101 -16.52 9.45 -15.69
N ILE A 102 -15.76 8.58 -15.00
CA ILE A 102 -15.58 7.21 -15.50
C ILE A 102 -16.80 6.34 -15.24
N LEU A 103 -17.37 6.38 -14.04
CA LEU A 103 -18.60 5.63 -13.76
C LEU A 103 -19.81 6.20 -14.50
N ASP A 104 -19.89 7.52 -14.63
CA ASP A 104 -20.96 8.16 -15.39
C ASP A 104 -20.77 7.97 -16.91
N LEU A 105 -19.53 8.00 -17.42
CA LEU A 105 -19.22 7.65 -18.81
C LEU A 105 -19.44 6.16 -19.11
N LEU A 106 -19.18 5.27 -18.15
CA LEU A 106 -19.54 3.85 -18.27
C LEU A 106 -21.05 3.65 -18.27
N LYS A 107 -21.79 4.34 -17.40
CA LYS A 107 -23.27 4.32 -17.35
C LYS A 107 -23.90 4.92 -18.59
N GLU A 108 -23.29 5.96 -19.15
CA GLU A 108 -23.76 6.64 -20.36
C GLU A 108 -23.29 5.98 -21.67
N HIS A 109 -22.60 4.82 -21.59
CA HIS A 109 -21.96 4.16 -22.75
C HIS A 109 -20.99 5.07 -23.53
N LYS A 110 -20.44 6.10 -22.88
CA LYS A 110 -19.51 7.07 -23.48
C LYS A 110 -18.05 6.82 -23.08
N PHE A 111 -17.75 5.64 -22.56
CA PHE A 111 -16.37 5.29 -22.27
C PHE A 111 -15.60 5.10 -23.59
N HIS A 112 -14.67 6.00 -23.82
CA HIS A 112 -13.77 5.99 -24.97
C HIS A 112 -12.38 5.57 -24.50
N PRO A 113 -12.02 4.27 -24.55
CA PRO A 113 -10.72 3.76 -24.09
C PRO A 113 -9.53 4.49 -24.76
N GLU A 114 -9.71 4.88 -26.01
CA GLU A 114 -8.71 5.60 -26.80
C GLU A 114 -8.28 6.94 -26.18
N LYS A 115 -9.11 7.56 -25.34
CA LYS A 115 -8.80 8.83 -24.66
C LYS A 115 -7.87 8.64 -23.46
N TYR A 116 -7.81 7.43 -22.93
CA TYR A 116 -7.01 7.11 -21.74
C TYR A 116 -5.68 6.48 -22.06
N GLY A 117 -5.40 6.24 -23.36
CA GLY A 117 -4.17 5.60 -23.82
C GLY A 117 -4.10 4.12 -23.47
N ASP A 118 -2.97 3.51 -23.78
CA ASP A 118 -2.71 2.12 -23.46
C ASP A 118 -2.57 1.93 -21.94
N PRO A 119 -3.39 1.04 -21.32
CA PRO A 119 -3.32 0.75 -19.89
C PRO A 119 -1.93 0.25 -19.44
N GLU A 120 -1.27 -0.57 -20.23
CA GLU A 120 0.07 -1.09 -19.94
C GLU A 120 1.10 0.02 -19.93
N GLU A 121 1.09 0.89 -20.94
CA GLU A 121 1.97 2.06 -21.02
C GLU A 121 1.73 3.02 -19.85
N ASN A 122 0.48 3.23 -19.45
CA ASN A 122 0.11 4.06 -18.31
C ASN A 122 0.64 3.48 -16.98
N MET A 123 0.53 2.17 -16.79
CA MET A 123 1.09 1.49 -15.61
C MET A 123 2.61 1.58 -15.60
N TYR A 124 3.28 1.38 -16.73
CA TYR A 124 4.72 1.54 -16.85
C TYR A 124 5.17 2.97 -16.50
N LYS A 125 4.47 3.99 -16.99
CA LYS A 125 4.72 5.39 -16.61
C LYS A 125 4.53 5.62 -15.10
N GLN A 126 3.54 4.95 -14.49
CA GLN A 126 3.31 5.04 -13.04
C GLN A 126 4.46 4.43 -12.25
N TYR A 127 4.94 3.24 -12.63
CA TYR A 127 6.10 2.60 -11.97
C TYR A 127 7.37 3.44 -12.12
N LYS A 128 7.60 4.06 -13.28
CA LYS A 128 8.67 5.05 -13.44
C LYS A 128 8.52 6.22 -12.45
N LYS A 129 7.31 6.74 -12.25
CA LYS A 129 7.06 7.81 -11.28
C LYS A 129 7.39 7.39 -9.85
N PHE A 130 7.17 6.14 -9.46
CA PHE A 130 7.58 5.67 -8.14
C PHE A 130 9.09 5.82 -7.91
N ILE A 131 9.89 5.68 -8.95
CA ILE A 131 11.35 5.80 -8.86
C ILE A 131 11.81 7.27 -8.93
N TYR A 132 11.21 8.08 -9.81
CA TYR A 132 11.77 9.38 -10.18
C TYR A 132 11.07 10.58 -9.55
N SER A 133 9.78 10.50 -9.19
CA SER A 133 9.05 11.66 -8.64
C SER A 133 9.47 11.98 -7.21
N ASP A 134 9.53 13.27 -6.89
CA ASP A 134 9.92 13.73 -5.56
C ASP A 134 8.93 13.31 -4.48
N SER A 135 7.62 13.27 -4.80
CA SER A 135 6.59 12.80 -3.89
C SER A 135 6.80 11.34 -3.50
N SER A 136 7.08 10.47 -4.47
CA SER A 136 7.37 9.06 -4.21
C SER A 136 8.66 8.88 -3.42
N LYS A 137 9.74 9.57 -3.84
CA LYS A 137 11.02 9.54 -3.12
C LYS A 137 10.86 9.97 -1.66
N LYS A 138 10.07 11.02 -1.41
CA LYS A 138 9.77 11.47 -0.05
C LYS A 138 9.00 10.40 0.73
N ALA A 139 7.90 9.88 0.16
CA ALA A 139 7.05 8.89 0.83
C ALA A 139 7.83 7.62 1.22
N TYR A 140 8.57 7.04 0.27
CA TYR A 140 9.29 5.80 0.53
C TYR A 140 10.57 6.01 1.35
N ARG A 141 11.18 7.20 1.32
CA ARG A 141 12.26 7.54 2.25
C ARG A 141 11.75 7.60 3.69
N GLU A 142 10.59 8.18 3.93
CA GLU A 142 9.98 8.20 5.26
C GLU A 142 9.60 6.78 5.73
N LEU A 143 9.10 5.91 4.84
CA LEU A 143 8.90 4.50 5.16
C LEU A 143 10.19 3.85 5.68
N ILE A 144 11.31 4.03 4.98
CA ILE A 144 12.59 3.44 5.41
C ILE A 144 13.02 3.99 6.76
N LYS A 145 12.86 5.30 7.02
CA LYS A 145 13.16 5.88 8.33
C LYS A 145 12.32 5.27 9.46
N LEU A 146 11.03 5.05 9.21
CA LEU A 146 10.15 4.41 10.19
C LEU A 146 10.62 3.00 10.53
N ILE A 147 11.06 2.23 9.54
CA ILE A 147 11.51 0.84 9.73
C ILE A 147 12.87 0.76 10.47
N LEU A 148 13.71 1.77 10.33
CA LEU A 148 15.01 1.82 11.01
C LEU A 148 14.89 2.04 12.53
N ASP A 149 13.74 2.50 13.01
CA ASP A 149 13.43 2.63 14.43
C ASP A 149 12.60 1.43 14.89
N GLU A 150 13.18 0.58 15.72
CA GLU A 150 12.54 -0.64 16.25
C GLU A 150 11.25 -0.36 17.04
N HIS A 151 11.11 0.83 17.60
CA HIS A 151 9.89 1.23 18.31
C HIS A 151 8.66 1.36 17.41
N ASN A 152 8.87 1.48 16.10
CA ASN A 152 7.82 1.53 15.09
C ASN A 152 7.38 0.13 14.60
N LEU A 153 7.99 -0.94 15.09
CA LEU A 153 7.68 -2.30 14.67
C LEU A 153 6.86 -3.04 15.75
N PRO A 154 5.90 -3.89 15.36
CA PRO A 154 5.49 -4.26 13.99
C PRO A 154 4.81 -3.13 13.22
N LEU A 155 5.07 -3.10 11.88
CA LEU A 155 4.53 -2.10 10.96
C LEU A 155 3.71 -2.77 9.86
N VAL A 156 2.53 -2.21 9.55
CA VAL A 156 1.77 -2.53 8.34
C VAL A 156 1.80 -1.36 7.36
N GLN A 157 2.04 -1.64 6.09
CA GLN A 157 1.91 -0.68 5.02
C GLN A 157 0.76 -1.07 4.08
N HIS A 158 -0.04 -0.09 3.67
CA HIS A 158 -1.19 -0.35 2.82
C HIS A 158 -1.48 0.80 1.85
N CYS A 159 -2.27 0.50 0.85
CA CYS A 159 -2.98 1.47 0.03
C CYS A 159 -4.45 1.04 -0.08
N ARG A 160 -5.16 1.34 -1.16
CA ARG A 160 -6.53 0.85 -1.33
C ARG A 160 -6.55 -0.67 -1.55
N GLY A 161 -5.92 -1.17 -2.61
CA GLY A 161 -5.89 -2.62 -2.93
C GLY A 161 -4.67 -3.36 -2.38
N GLY A 162 -3.72 -2.69 -1.73
CA GLY A 162 -2.49 -3.31 -1.25
C GLY A 162 -1.57 -3.85 -2.36
N LYS A 163 -1.75 -3.39 -3.61
CA LYS A 163 -1.06 -3.92 -4.79
C LYS A 163 0.11 -3.05 -5.23
N ASP A 164 -0.13 -1.94 -5.88
CA ASP A 164 0.91 -1.17 -6.58
C ASP A 164 1.77 -0.30 -5.64
N ARG A 165 1.19 0.68 -4.97
CA ARG A 165 1.89 1.56 -4.01
C ARG A 165 2.52 0.76 -2.88
N THR A 166 1.76 -0.16 -2.32
CA THR A 166 2.22 -1.06 -1.26
C THR A 166 3.25 -2.06 -1.77
N GLY A 167 3.03 -2.64 -2.96
CA GLY A 167 3.95 -3.57 -3.60
C GLY A 167 5.32 -2.93 -3.84
N PHE A 168 5.36 -1.69 -4.33
CA PHE A 168 6.61 -0.96 -4.50
C PHE A 168 7.32 -0.71 -3.16
N GLY A 169 6.59 -0.34 -2.09
CA GLY A 169 7.15 -0.20 -0.74
C GLY A 169 7.76 -1.50 -0.22
N VAL A 170 7.07 -2.64 -0.42
CA VAL A 170 7.61 -3.96 -0.06
C VAL A 170 8.86 -4.29 -0.86
N ALA A 171 8.85 -4.03 -2.18
CA ALA A 171 9.99 -4.34 -3.05
C ALA A 171 11.24 -3.60 -2.61
N ILE A 172 11.16 -2.29 -2.33
CA ILE A 172 12.34 -1.53 -1.86
C ILE A 172 12.87 -2.06 -0.52
N ILE A 173 11.99 -2.44 0.41
CA ILE A 173 12.43 -3.00 1.69
C ILE A 173 13.16 -4.33 1.49
N LEU A 174 12.57 -5.24 0.72
CA LEU A 174 13.15 -6.57 0.48
C LEU A 174 14.49 -6.48 -0.25
N LEU A 175 14.60 -5.62 -1.26
CA LEU A 175 15.85 -5.35 -1.97
C LEU A 175 16.90 -4.74 -1.04
N ALA A 176 16.53 -3.77 -0.20
CA ALA A 176 17.44 -3.17 0.78
C ALA A 176 17.94 -4.18 1.83
N LEU A 177 17.12 -5.20 2.14
CA LEU A 177 17.52 -6.30 3.03
C LEU A 177 18.35 -7.38 2.32
N GLY A 178 18.62 -7.24 1.02
CA GLY A 178 19.43 -8.17 0.24
C GLY A 178 18.67 -9.41 -0.24
N VAL A 179 17.33 -9.35 -0.34
CA VAL A 179 16.55 -10.38 -1.03
C VAL A 179 16.84 -10.29 -2.53
N ARG A 180 16.96 -11.44 -3.19
CA ARG A 180 17.23 -11.47 -4.64
C ARG A 180 16.07 -10.85 -5.43
N GLU A 181 16.41 -10.14 -6.50
CA GLU A 181 15.43 -9.43 -7.34
C GLU A 181 14.37 -10.37 -7.90
N GLU A 182 14.74 -11.58 -8.31
CA GLU A 182 13.82 -12.59 -8.84
C GLU A 182 12.82 -13.13 -7.80
N CYS A 183 13.02 -12.83 -6.51
CA CYS A 183 12.14 -13.24 -5.41
C CYS A 183 11.21 -12.12 -4.93
N VAL A 184 11.42 -10.89 -5.40
CA VAL A 184 10.68 -9.70 -5.00
C VAL A 184 9.54 -9.41 -5.97
#